data_779ec3995c9735656132e210db2ae79c
#
_entry.id   779ec3995c9735656132e210db2ae79c
#
_cell.length_a   1.000
_cell.length_b   1.000
_cell.length_c   1.000
_cell.angle_alpha   90.00
_cell.angle_beta   90.00
_cell.angle_gamma   90.00
#
_symmetry.space_group_name_H-M   'P 1'
#
loop_
_entity.id
_entity.type
_entity.pdbx_description
1 polymer ?
#
loop_
_entity_poly.entity_id
_entity_poly.type
_entity_poly.pdbx_seq_one_letter_code
_entity_poly.pdbx_strand_id
1 'polypeptide(L)'
;MSSEGMSSGGPAAADRALMDVALERASASLAEGGIPVGAALAEDGRLVAAGHNERVQRGDPIAHGEIACLRNAGRQPSYRAMTLYTTLSPCQLCSGAVLLFQIPRVVVGEARSFAGDLDFLTSRGVEVVLLDDERCVALMREFQQRFPQVWSEDIGGR
;
A
#
# COMPACT_ATOMS: atom_id res chain seq x y z
N MET A 1 23.44 -17.38 -19.56
CA MET A 1 22.87 -17.51 -19.55
C MET A 1 21.83 -17.85 -18.71
N SER A 2 21.61 -18.32 -18.27
CA SER A 2 20.53 -18.67 -17.41
C SER A 2 20.04 -17.60 -16.52
N SER A 3 20.53 -16.46 -16.69
CA SER A 3 20.06 -15.34 -15.90
C SER A 3 18.58 -15.05 -16.12
N GLU A 4 18.05 -15.43 -17.28
CA GLU A 4 16.64 -15.19 -17.49
C GLU A 4 15.78 -15.95 -16.52
N GLY A 5 16.10 -17.21 -16.27
CA GLY A 5 15.32 -18.01 -15.35
C GLY A 5 15.31 -17.43 -13.95
N MET A 6 16.45 -16.92 -13.53
CA MET A 6 16.54 -16.34 -12.21
C MET A 6 15.75 -15.05 -12.11
N SER A 7 15.83 -14.21 -13.13
CA SER A 7 15.15 -12.93 -13.06
C SER A 7 13.63 -13.08 -13.08
N SER A 8 13.12 -14.12 -13.75
CA SER A 8 11.68 -14.25 -13.89
C SER A 8 11.01 -14.73 -12.60
N GLY A 9 11.73 -15.46 -11.73
CA GLY A 9 11.10 -16.04 -10.56
C GLY A 9 11.27 -15.27 -9.28
N GLY A 10 12.30 -14.42 -9.18
CA GLY A 10 12.69 -13.83 -7.92
C GLY A 10 11.85 -12.63 -7.49
N PRO A 11 12.28 -11.39 -7.83
CA PRO A 11 11.60 -10.21 -7.28
C PRO A 11 10.11 -10.14 -7.63
N ALA A 12 9.74 -10.52 -8.86
CA ALA A 12 8.33 -10.45 -9.26
C ALA A 12 7.46 -11.41 -8.46
N ALA A 13 7.97 -12.59 -8.15
CA ALA A 13 7.23 -13.55 -7.34
C ALA A 13 7.07 -13.06 -5.91
N ALA A 14 8.12 -12.49 -5.33
CA ALA A 14 8.05 -11.92 -3.99
C ALA A 14 7.09 -10.73 -3.96
N ASP A 15 7.12 -9.89 -4.98
CA ASP A 15 6.22 -8.74 -5.05
C ASP A 15 4.77 -9.20 -5.09
N ARG A 16 4.46 -10.23 -5.85
CA ARG A 16 3.09 -10.74 -5.92
C ARG A 16 2.65 -11.33 -4.59
N ALA A 17 3.52 -12.11 -3.95
CA ALA A 17 3.18 -12.72 -2.67
C ALA A 17 2.92 -11.68 -1.59
N LEU A 18 3.73 -10.62 -1.57
CA LEU A 18 3.58 -9.56 -0.58
C LEU A 18 2.40 -8.66 -0.90
N MET A 19 2.10 -8.45 -2.18
CA MET A 19 0.86 -7.76 -2.54
C MET A 19 -0.37 -8.57 -2.15
N ASP A 20 -0.30 -9.90 -2.21
CA ASP A 20 -1.40 -10.74 -1.74
C ASP A 20 -1.67 -10.53 -0.25
N VAL A 21 -0.61 -10.34 0.55
CA VAL A 21 -0.78 -10.01 1.97
C VAL A 21 -1.50 -8.68 2.13
N ALA A 22 -1.06 -7.66 1.39
CA ALA A 22 -1.68 -6.35 1.45
C ALA A 22 -3.16 -6.41 1.01
N LEU A 23 -3.43 -7.20 -0.02
CA LEU A 23 -4.79 -7.35 -0.54
C LEU A 23 -5.70 -8.05 0.48
N GLU A 24 -5.18 -9.05 1.18
CA GLU A 24 -5.93 -9.71 2.24
C GLU A 24 -6.29 -8.72 3.34
N ARG A 25 -5.36 -7.84 3.70
CA ARG A 25 -5.64 -6.81 4.71
C ARG A 25 -6.70 -5.83 4.21
N ALA A 26 -6.65 -5.47 2.93
CA ALA A 26 -7.66 -4.60 2.34
C ALA A 26 -9.04 -5.26 2.42
N SER A 27 -9.13 -6.54 2.09
CA SER A 27 -10.39 -7.27 2.19
C SER A 27 -10.91 -7.32 3.62
N ALA A 28 -10.01 -7.50 4.58
CA ALA A 28 -10.38 -7.51 5.99
C ALA A 28 -10.98 -6.16 6.41
N SER A 29 -10.40 -5.06 5.94
CA SER A 29 -10.93 -3.73 6.25
C SER A 29 -12.35 -3.57 5.69
N LEU A 30 -12.57 -3.99 4.45
CA LEU A 30 -13.90 -3.89 3.85
C LEU A 30 -14.91 -4.73 4.63
N ALA A 31 -14.52 -5.92 5.06
CA ALA A 31 -15.40 -6.79 5.86
C ALA A 31 -15.77 -6.15 7.20
N GLU A 32 -14.92 -5.28 7.72
CA GLU A 32 -15.18 -4.54 8.96
C GLU A 32 -15.96 -3.24 8.73
N GLY A 33 -16.33 -2.96 7.49
CA GLY A 33 -17.02 -1.72 7.15
C GLY A 33 -16.09 -0.56 6.87
N GLY A 34 -14.81 -0.82 6.70
CA GLY A 34 -13.81 0.21 6.48
C GLY A 34 -13.35 0.30 5.03
N ILE A 35 -12.39 1.20 4.81
CA ILE A 35 -11.84 1.47 3.49
C ILE A 35 -10.88 0.34 3.11
N PRO A 36 -11.06 -0.30 1.94
CA PRO A 36 -10.27 -1.49 1.57
C PRO A 36 -8.90 -1.11 1.01
N VAL A 37 -8.06 -0.52 1.84
CA VAL A 37 -6.66 -0.27 1.53
C VAL A 37 -5.83 -1.04 2.53
N GLY A 38 -4.98 -1.90 2.02
CA GLY A 38 -4.08 -2.71 2.83
C GLY A 38 -2.64 -2.48 2.45
N ALA A 39 -1.75 -2.77 3.37
CA ALA A 39 -0.32 -2.57 3.15
C ALA A 39 0.48 -3.66 3.83
N ALA A 40 1.67 -3.89 3.30
CA ALA A 40 2.65 -4.81 3.86
C ALA A 40 4.02 -4.15 3.77
N LEU A 41 4.85 -4.40 4.78
CA LEU A 41 6.22 -3.92 4.80
C LEU A 41 7.13 -5.13 4.85
N ALA A 42 8.13 -5.17 3.99
CA ALA A 42 9.01 -6.33 3.89
C ALA A 42 10.47 -5.89 3.78
N GLU A 43 11.35 -6.75 4.25
CA GLU A 43 12.79 -6.57 4.12
C GLU A 43 13.36 -7.82 3.47
N ASP A 44 14.01 -7.66 2.32
CA ASP A 44 14.60 -8.78 1.57
C ASP A 44 13.56 -9.88 1.30
N GLY A 45 12.35 -9.47 0.91
CA GLY A 45 11.29 -10.40 0.58
C GLY A 45 10.58 -11.03 1.76
N ARG A 46 10.97 -10.69 2.99
CA ARG A 46 10.36 -11.25 4.20
C ARG A 46 9.43 -10.22 4.85
N LEU A 47 8.25 -10.66 5.20
CA LEU A 47 7.25 -9.80 5.80
C LEU A 47 7.70 -9.32 7.18
N VAL A 48 7.69 -7.99 7.37
CA VAL A 48 7.97 -7.36 8.66
C VAL A 48 6.66 -7.03 9.38
N ALA A 49 5.71 -6.46 8.64
CA ALA A 49 4.42 -6.06 9.22
C ALA A 49 3.39 -5.88 8.12
N ALA A 50 2.13 -5.90 8.51
CA ALA A 50 1.02 -5.62 7.60
C ALA A 50 -0.04 -4.83 8.34
N GLY A 51 -0.95 -4.21 7.61
CA GLY A 51 -2.03 -3.45 8.20
C GLY A 51 -3.04 -3.03 7.15
N HIS A 52 -4.13 -2.45 7.61
CA HIS A 52 -5.16 -1.94 6.72
C HIS A 52 -5.69 -0.62 7.25
N ASN A 53 -6.39 0.09 6.41
CA ASN A 53 -7.03 1.35 6.78
C ASN A 53 -7.98 1.12 7.94
N GLU A 54 -7.88 1.96 8.98
CA GLU A 54 -8.72 1.88 10.17
C GLU A 54 -9.44 3.19 10.44
N ARG A 55 -9.55 4.05 9.42
CA ARG A 55 -10.18 5.36 9.58
C ARG A 55 -11.61 5.23 10.11
N VAL A 56 -12.38 4.33 9.53
CA VAL A 56 -13.76 4.11 9.93
C VAL A 56 -13.83 3.35 11.25
N GLN A 57 -13.06 2.28 11.36
CA GLN A 57 -13.11 1.38 12.51
C GLN A 57 -12.71 2.09 13.80
N ARG A 58 -11.74 3.00 13.73
CA ARG A 58 -11.21 3.70 14.92
C ARG A 58 -11.63 5.15 15.02
N GLY A 59 -12.27 5.69 13.97
CA GLY A 59 -12.55 7.11 13.92
C GLY A 59 -11.28 7.94 13.87
N ASP A 60 -10.24 7.43 13.20
CA ASP A 60 -8.91 8.02 13.17
C ASP A 60 -8.59 8.48 11.76
N PRO A 61 -8.55 9.80 11.51
CA PRO A 61 -8.39 10.31 10.14
C PRO A 61 -7.03 10.04 9.53
N ILE A 62 -6.03 9.69 10.32
CA ILE A 62 -4.69 9.40 9.79
C ILE A 62 -4.37 7.92 9.77
N ALA A 63 -5.32 7.06 10.14
CA ALA A 63 -5.09 5.62 10.16
C ALA A 63 -5.24 5.01 8.76
N HIS A 64 -4.49 5.51 7.81
CA HIS A 64 -4.42 4.95 6.46
C HIS A 64 -3.75 3.57 6.51
N GLY A 65 -3.94 2.76 5.47
CA GLY A 65 -3.39 1.41 5.47
C GLY A 65 -1.88 1.39 5.65
N GLU A 66 -1.21 2.30 4.96
CA GLU A 66 0.25 2.40 5.05
C GLU A 66 0.69 2.83 6.46
N ILE A 67 -0.03 3.78 7.05
CA ILE A 67 0.29 4.25 8.40
C ILE A 67 0.03 3.14 9.42
N ALA A 68 -1.07 2.42 9.29
CA ALA A 68 -1.36 1.29 10.17
C ALA A 68 -0.29 0.22 10.07
N CYS A 69 0.18 -0.06 8.86
CA CYS A 69 1.25 -1.00 8.63
C CYS A 69 2.54 -0.56 9.33
N LEU A 70 2.92 0.70 9.17
CA LEU A 70 4.12 1.22 9.81
C LEU A 70 3.99 1.22 11.33
N ARG A 71 2.80 1.52 11.84
CA ARG A 71 2.55 1.45 13.28
C ARG A 71 2.73 0.03 13.78
N ASN A 72 2.21 -0.95 13.05
CA ASN A 72 2.34 -2.36 13.42
C ASN A 72 3.79 -2.85 13.36
N ALA A 73 4.58 -2.30 12.45
CA ALA A 73 6.01 -2.62 12.37
C ALA A 73 6.74 -2.13 13.61
N GLY A 74 6.27 -1.04 14.19
CA GLY A 74 6.91 -0.46 15.34
C GLY A 74 8.21 0.26 14.96
N ARG A 75 8.97 0.60 15.98
CA ARG A 75 10.21 1.35 15.78
C ARG A 75 11.29 0.43 15.21
N GLN A 76 11.83 0.81 14.08
CA GLN A 76 12.87 0.05 13.39
C GLN A 76 14.16 0.87 13.38
N PRO A 77 15.33 0.22 13.50
CA PRO A 77 16.59 0.96 13.40
C PRO A 77 16.76 1.64 12.05
N SER A 78 16.27 1.03 10.98
CA SER A 78 16.35 1.58 9.63
C SER A 78 15.26 0.97 8.77
N TYR A 79 14.75 1.77 7.82
CA TYR A 79 13.79 1.29 6.82
C TYR A 79 14.42 1.26 5.43
N ARG A 80 15.74 1.51 5.35
CA ARG A 80 16.42 1.70 4.05
C ARG A 80 16.55 0.43 3.23
N ALA A 81 16.35 -0.73 3.84
CA ALA A 81 16.35 -2.01 3.11
C ALA A 81 14.96 -2.57 2.91
N MET A 82 13.93 -1.75 3.15
CA MET A 82 12.55 -2.23 3.13
C MET A 82 11.82 -1.80 1.87
N THR A 83 10.76 -2.54 1.55
CA THR A 83 9.82 -2.21 0.49
C THR A 83 8.44 -2.14 1.12
N LEU A 84 7.69 -1.10 0.77
CA LEU A 84 6.30 -0.96 1.19
C LEU A 84 5.39 -1.38 0.05
N TYR A 85 4.45 -2.28 0.35
CA TYR A 85 3.43 -2.74 -0.57
C TYR A 85 2.11 -2.12 -0.15
N THR A 86 1.40 -1.50 -1.08
CA THR A 86 0.11 -0.89 -0.78
C THR A 86 -0.86 -1.16 -1.92
N THR A 87 -2.11 -1.48 -1.59
CA THR A 87 -3.10 -1.84 -2.61
C THR A 87 -3.57 -0.64 -3.41
N LEU A 88 -3.44 0.57 -2.86
CA LEU A 88 -3.85 1.80 -3.53
C LEU A 88 -2.69 2.78 -3.52
N SER A 89 -2.59 3.59 -4.58
CA SER A 89 -1.58 4.63 -4.69
C SER A 89 -1.57 5.50 -3.43
N PRO A 90 -0.40 5.74 -2.81
CA PRO A 90 -0.35 6.48 -1.56
C PRO A 90 -0.65 7.97 -1.76
N CYS A 91 -1.36 8.54 -0.80
CA CYS A 91 -1.64 9.96 -0.76
C CYS A 91 -0.42 10.74 -0.25
N GLN A 92 -0.58 12.05 -0.12
CA GLN A 92 0.52 12.91 0.37
C GLN A 92 0.97 12.54 1.77
N LEU A 93 0.04 12.17 2.65
CA LEU A 93 0.38 11.77 4.01
C LEU A 93 1.28 10.53 4.00
N CYS A 94 0.87 9.50 3.27
CA CYS A 94 1.63 8.25 3.24
C CYS A 94 2.92 8.39 2.45
N SER A 95 2.92 9.18 1.38
CA SER A 95 4.14 9.49 0.64
C SER A 95 5.14 10.21 1.52
N GLY A 96 4.66 11.13 2.37
CA GLY A 96 5.51 11.81 3.33
C GLY A 96 6.16 10.84 4.30
N ALA A 97 5.40 9.85 4.77
CA ALA A 97 5.96 8.83 5.66
C ALA A 97 7.06 8.01 4.97
N VAL A 98 6.82 7.61 3.72
CA VAL A 98 7.82 6.88 2.92
C VAL A 98 9.12 7.69 2.84
N LEU A 99 9.02 8.98 2.56
CA LEU A 99 10.19 9.84 2.42
C LEU A 99 10.87 10.08 3.75
N LEU A 100 10.09 10.30 4.80
CA LEU A 100 10.66 10.56 6.12
C LEU A 100 11.48 9.37 6.59
N PHE A 101 10.98 8.16 6.41
CA PHE A 101 11.68 6.95 6.88
C PHE A 101 12.66 6.41 5.87
N GLN A 102 12.75 7.04 4.69
CA GLN A 102 13.70 6.68 3.64
C GLN A 102 13.48 5.25 3.13
N ILE A 103 12.22 4.87 3.01
CA ILE A 103 11.86 3.60 2.37
C ILE A 103 12.18 3.75 0.88
N PRO A 104 13.07 2.92 0.32
CA PRO A 104 13.57 3.16 -1.03
C PRO A 104 12.67 2.66 -2.15
N ARG A 105 11.67 1.83 -1.82
CA ARG A 105 10.88 1.17 -2.85
C ARG A 105 9.44 1.01 -2.40
N VAL A 106 8.50 1.33 -3.29
CA VAL A 106 7.06 1.18 -3.02
C VAL A 106 6.43 0.41 -4.19
N VAL A 107 5.73 -0.67 -3.88
CA VAL A 107 4.98 -1.44 -4.87
C VAL A 107 3.50 -1.14 -4.67
N VAL A 108 2.84 -0.69 -5.73
CA VAL A 108 1.48 -0.15 -5.70
C VAL A 108 0.55 -1.08 -6.48
N GLY A 109 -0.55 -1.48 -5.85
CA GLY A 109 -1.51 -2.34 -6.49
C GLY A 109 -2.24 -1.65 -7.64
N GLU A 110 -2.77 -0.45 -7.40
CA GLU A 110 -3.48 0.27 -8.46
C GLU A 110 -3.46 1.78 -8.18
N ALA A 111 -3.62 2.57 -9.23
CA ALA A 111 -3.68 4.02 -9.15
C ALA A 111 -4.85 4.58 -9.95
N ARG A 112 -5.84 3.73 -10.29
CA ARG A 112 -7.01 4.17 -11.06
C ARG A 112 -8.07 4.78 -10.17
N SER A 113 -8.29 4.19 -9.00
CA SER A 113 -9.29 4.71 -8.05
C SER A 113 -8.85 6.05 -7.46
N PHE A 114 -7.55 6.23 -7.32
CA PHE A 114 -6.95 7.44 -6.77
C PHE A 114 -5.54 7.52 -7.33
N ALA A 115 -5.22 8.63 -8.00
CA ALA A 115 -3.92 8.74 -8.67
C ALA A 115 -2.77 8.85 -7.69
N GLY A 116 -2.99 9.48 -6.54
CA GLY A 116 -1.96 9.60 -5.53
C GLY A 116 -0.83 10.50 -5.96
N ASP A 117 0.37 10.17 -5.47
CA ASP A 117 1.53 11.05 -5.58
C ASP A 117 2.74 10.30 -6.13
N LEU A 118 2.53 9.39 -7.09
CA LEU A 118 3.60 8.51 -7.58
C LEU A 118 4.74 9.27 -8.24
N ASP A 119 4.41 10.32 -9.02
CA ASP A 119 5.44 11.12 -9.68
C ASP A 119 6.30 11.85 -8.65
N PHE A 120 5.70 12.32 -7.57
CA PHE A 120 6.45 12.96 -6.51
C PHE A 120 7.43 11.99 -5.86
N LEU A 121 6.97 10.78 -5.55
CA LEU A 121 7.86 9.76 -4.98
C LEU A 121 9.03 9.46 -5.91
N THR A 122 8.74 9.27 -7.19
CA THR A 122 9.78 9.01 -8.19
C THR A 122 10.77 10.17 -8.26
N SER A 123 10.27 11.41 -8.23
CA SER A 123 11.12 12.59 -8.30
C SER A 123 12.05 12.71 -7.10
N ARG A 124 11.71 12.06 -5.99
CA ARG A 124 12.51 12.07 -4.76
C ARG A 124 13.36 10.82 -4.61
N GLY A 125 13.48 10.02 -5.67
CA GLY A 125 14.38 8.88 -5.70
C GLY A 125 13.81 7.56 -5.22
N VAL A 126 12.49 7.49 -4.98
CA VAL A 126 11.86 6.24 -4.59
C VAL A 126 11.55 5.42 -5.85
N GLU A 127 11.90 4.14 -5.81
CA GLU A 127 11.53 3.23 -6.90
C GLU A 127 10.06 2.87 -6.73
N VAL A 128 9.22 3.19 -7.72
CA VAL A 128 7.79 2.91 -7.68
C VAL A 128 7.48 1.84 -8.72
N VAL A 129 6.83 0.76 -8.28
CA VAL A 129 6.38 -0.32 -9.16
C VAL A 129 4.86 -0.36 -9.12
N LEU A 130 4.22 -0.08 -10.24
CA LEU A 130 2.76 -0.12 -10.34
C LEU A 130 2.35 -1.45 -10.97
N LEU A 131 1.64 -2.28 -10.21
CA LEU A 131 1.22 -3.60 -10.70
C LEU A 131 -0.04 -3.55 -11.55
N ASP A 132 -0.89 -2.54 -11.31
CA ASP A 132 -2.19 -2.40 -11.98
C ASP A 132 -3.04 -3.65 -11.76
N ASP A 133 -3.19 -4.04 -10.51
CA ASP A 133 -3.84 -5.27 -10.09
C ASP A 133 -5.35 -5.09 -10.06
N GLU A 134 -6.06 -5.84 -10.91
CA GLU A 134 -7.52 -5.72 -11.02
C GLU A 134 -8.23 -6.06 -9.72
N ARG A 135 -7.65 -6.91 -8.89
CA ARG A 135 -8.28 -7.27 -7.61
C ARG A 135 -8.33 -6.07 -6.68
N CYS A 136 -7.29 -5.25 -6.70
CA CYS A 136 -7.26 -4.02 -5.90
C CYS A 136 -8.29 -3.02 -6.41
N VAL A 137 -8.39 -2.87 -7.73
CA VAL A 137 -9.39 -1.99 -8.34
C VAL A 137 -10.80 -2.44 -7.97
N ALA A 138 -11.05 -3.76 -8.02
CA ALA A 138 -12.38 -4.30 -7.73
C ALA A 138 -12.82 -4.01 -6.30
N LEU A 139 -11.91 -4.14 -5.33
CA LEU A 139 -12.23 -3.83 -3.94
C LEU A 139 -12.60 -2.36 -3.75
N MET A 140 -11.83 -1.46 -4.34
CA MET A 140 -12.11 -0.03 -4.23
C MET A 140 -13.42 0.33 -4.93
N ARG A 141 -13.68 -0.30 -6.07
CA ARG A 141 -14.93 -0.04 -6.79
C ARG A 141 -16.14 -0.48 -5.96
N GLU A 142 -16.07 -1.65 -5.33
CA GLU A 142 -17.13 -2.11 -4.45
C GLU A 142 -17.35 -1.14 -3.30
N PHE A 143 -16.27 -0.70 -2.68
CA PHE A 143 -16.35 0.25 -1.57
C PHE A 143 -16.97 1.57 -2.00
N GLN A 144 -16.52 2.12 -3.13
CA GLN A 144 -17.02 3.40 -3.62
C GLN A 144 -18.51 3.34 -3.94
N GLN A 145 -18.99 2.19 -4.41
CA GLN A 145 -20.42 2.00 -4.69
C GLN A 145 -21.22 1.88 -3.41
N ARG A 146 -20.68 1.23 -2.39
CA ARG A 146 -21.39 1.00 -1.13
C ARG A 146 -21.32 2.20 -0.19
N PHE A 147 -20.21 2.90 -0.17
CA PHE A 147 -19.95 3.95 0.82
C PHE A 147 -19.30 5.19 0.17
N PRO A 148 -19.97 5.81 -0.81
CA PRO A 148 -19.34 6.93 -1.54
C PRO A 148 -19.01 8.12 -0.66
N GLN A 149 -19.78 8.35 0.40
CA GLN A 149 -19.53 9.50 1.27
C GLN A 149 -18.30 9.30 2.14
N VAL A 150 -18.07 8.07 2.58
CA VAL A 150 -16.87 7.75 3.37
C VAL A 150 -15.64 7.95 2.54
N TRP A 151 -15.66 7.50 1.28
CA TRP A 151 -14.53 7.68 0.37
C TRP A 151 -14.26 9.16 0.11
N SER A 152 -15.30 9.92 -0.19
CA SER A 152 -15.16 11.35 -0.43
C SER A 152 -14.56 12.06 0.78
N GLU A 153 -14.97 11.67 1.98
CA GLU A 153 -14.45 12.25 3.21
C GLU A 153 -12.96 11.96 3.38
N ASP A 154 -12.54 10.74 3.06
CA ASP A 154 -11.14 10.32 3.22
C ASP A 154 -10.21 11.09 2.30
N ILE A 155 -10.65 11.42 1.10
CA ILE A 155 -9.81 12.13 0.14
C ILE A 155 -10.07 13.64 0.14
N GLY A 156 -10.72 14.17 1.19
CA GLY A 156 -10.92 15.61 1.35
C GLY A 156 -12.01 16.18 0.46
N GLY A 157 -12.97 15.35 0.03
CA GLY A 157 -14.10 15.82 -0.75
C GLY A 157 -13.83 15.94 -2.24
N ARG A 158 -12.77 15.34 -2.74
CA ARG A 158 -12.40 15.39 -4.16
C ARG A 158 -13.05 14.31 -4.99
#